data_bc53e2fa1a2d521cb5ee65a9bb6a3e93
#
_entry.id   bc53e2fa1a2d521cb5ee65a9bb6a3e93
#
_cell.length_a   1.000
_cell.length_b   1.000
_cell.length_c   1.000
_cell.angle_alpha   90.00
_cell.angle_beta   90.00
_cell.angle_gamma   90.00
#
_symmetry.space_group_name_H-M   'P 1'
#
loop_
_entity.id
_entity.type
_entity.pdbx_description
1 polymer ?
#
loop_
_entity_poly.entity_id
_entity_poly.type
_entity_poly.pdbx_seq_one_letter_code
_entity_poly.pdbx_strand_id
1 'polypeptide(L)'
;VALLFAGLGIQSSVGGVVERQFEQIQQYQMIVAEKSSVTEQEKADLESALEAEPIHAYQKIYSKSIEKDFKGKAGLQTITMMVTNREDFKPFIALEENGREVQVTTDGAVVSQKLAQLAGVTVGDELELDGKEIKVAAISENYVGHFVYLNRATYEQVYGTSPQDNTYLVKLKDPTPSNTEKEAATFMEKAAVSGVVQNATAIHLFESVASSLN
;
A
#
# COMPACT_ATOMS: atom_id res chain seq x y z
N VAL A 1 -4.33 -34.61 19.38
CA VAL A 1 -5.10 -34.54 18.11
C VAL A 1 -5.69 -33.14 17.93
N ALA A 2 -6.32 -32.56 18.98
CA ALA A 2 -6.92 -31.21 18.88
C ALA A 2 -5.87 -30.10 18.62
N LEU A 3 -4.67 -30.20 19.20
CA LEU A 3 -3.57 -29.24 18.98
C LEU A 3 -3.05 -29.26 17.55
N LEU A 4 -3.04 -30.45 16.92
CA LEU A 4 -2.61 -30.60 15.52
C LEU A 4 -3.59 -29.93 14.56
N PHE A 5 -4.89 -30.05 14.81
CA PHE A 5 -5.91 -29.38 14.02
C PHE A 5 -5.89 -27.85 14.19
N ALA A 6 -5.61 -27.37 15.39
CA ALA A 6 -5.48 -25.93 15.65
C ALA A 6 -4.25 -25.35 14.91
N GLY A 7 -3.11 -26.03 14.94
CA GLY A 7 -1.90 -25.61 14.23
C GLY A 7 -2.08 -25.54 12.72
N LEU A 8 -2.71 -26.56 12.13
CA LEU A 8 -3.01 -26.56 10.68
C LEU A 8 -4.02 -25.47 10.31
N GLY A 9 -5.00 -25.19 11.16
CA GLY A 9 -5.96 -24.12 10.94
C GLY A 9 -5.31 -22.72 10.96
N ILE A 10 -4.36 -22.48 11.85
CA ILE A 10 -3.62 -21.22 11.94
C ILE A 10 -2.72 -21.03 10.70
N GLN A 11 -2.00 -22.05 10.29
CA GLN A 11 -1.18 -22.01 9.07
C GLN A 11 -2.01 -21.71 7.83
N SER A 12 -3.14 -22.38 7.68
CA SER A 12 -4.06 -22.16 6.56
C SER A 12 -4.62 -20.72 6.59
N SER A 13 -4.97 -20.19 7.76
CA SER A 13 -5.47 -18.82 7.90
C SER A 13 -4.40 -17.77 7.58
N VAL A 14 -3.16 -17.97 8.05
CA VAL A 14 -2.03 -17.08 7.75
C VAL A 14 -1.70 -17.11 6.24
N GLY A 15 -1.64 -18.31 5.64
CA GLY A 15 -1.42 -18.46 4.20
C GLY A 15 -2.49 -17.77 3.37
N GLY A 16 -3.75 -17.88 3.76
CA GLY A 16 -4.87 -17.19 3.11
C GLY A 16 -4.78 -15.67 3.20
N VAL A 17 -4.33 -15.12 4.34
CA VAL A 17 -4.10 -13.67 4.49
C VAL A 17 -2.96 -13.21 3.60
N VAL A 18 -1.84 -13.94 3.56
CA VAL A 18 -0.68 -13.62 2.70
C VAL A 18 -1.09 -13.59 1.22
N GLU A 19 -1.76 -14.64 0.75
CA GLU A 19 -2.24 -14.70 -0.64
C GLU A 19 -3.20 -13.55 -0.95
N ARG A 20 -4.21 -13.34 -0.11
CA ARG A 20 -5.20 -12.29 -0.35
C ARG A 20 -4.58 -10.90 -0.35
N GLN A 21 -3.75 -10.59 0.64
CA GLN A 21 -3.15 -9.26 0.79
C GLN A 21 -2.06 -8.97 -0.25
N PHE A 22 -1.11 -9.89 -0.44
CA PHE A 22 0.12 -9.62 -1.19
C PHE A 22 0.15 -10.17 -2.61
N GLU A 23 -0.85 -10.94 -3.03
CA GLU A 23 -0.96 -11.44 -4.39
C GLU A 23 -2.23 -10.91 -5.08
N GLN A 24 -3.34 -10.80 -4.36
CA GLN A 24 -4.63 -10.40 -4.92
C GLN A 24 -4.94 -8.90 -4.75
N ILE A 25 -4.64 -8.31 -3.58
CA ILE A 25 -4.89 -6.88 -3.33
C ILE A 25 -3.68 -6.05 -3.73
N GLN A 26 -2.55 -6.24 -3.06
CA GLN A 26 -1.29 -5.56 -3.39
C GLN A 26 -0.52 -6.38 -4.43
N GLN A 27 -0.74 -6.07 -5.68
CA GLN A 27 -0.14 -6.81 -6.80
C GLN A 27 1.25 -6.29 -7.17
N TYR A 28 1.71 -5.22 -6.55
CA TYR A 28 3.11 -4.76 -6.63
C TYR A 28 3.99 -5.53 -5.64
N GLN A 29 5.28 -5.66 -5.92
CA GLN A 29 6.23 -6.31 -5.03
C GLN A 29 6.90 -5.33 -4.09
N MET A 30 7.06 -4.08 -4.50
CA MET A 30 7.70 -3.05 -3.67
C MET A 30 7.17 -1.65 -3.96
N ILE A 31 7.35 -0.79 -2.97
CA ILE A 31 7.16 0.65 -3.06
C ILE A 31 8.53 1.30 -2.97
N VAL A 32 8.90 2.10 -3.96
CA VAL A 32 10.15 2.85 -4.00
C VAL A 32 9.83 4.32 -3.74
N ALA A 33 10.36 4.87 -2.65
CA ALA A 33 10.18 6.27 -2.29
C ALA A 33 11.34 7.12 -2.82
N GLU A 34 11.03 8.21 -3.50
CA GLU A 34 11.99 9.18 -4.02
C GLU A 34 12.29 10.26 -2.97
N LYS A 35 13.53 10.72 -2.91
CA LYS A 35 13.91 11.86 -2.06
C LYS A 35 13.21 13.13 -2.52
N SER A 36 12.96 14.04 -1.60
CA SER A 36 12.31 15.33 -1.87
C SER A 36 13.15 16.26 -2.77
N SER A 37 14.45 16.07 -2.80
CA SER A 37 15.37 16.84 -3.64
C SER A 37 16.33 15.87 -4.34
N VAL A 38 16.29 15.84 -5.66
CA VAL A 38 17.13 15.00 -6.52
C VAL A 38 17.68 15.82 -7.68
N THR A 39 18.88 15.49 -8.11
CA THR A 39 19.45 16.06 -9.34
C THR A 39 18.85 15.38 -10.57
N GLU A 40 18.98 16.00 -11.74
CA GLU A 40 18.54 15.40 -13.01
C GLU A 40 19.23 14.07 -13.29
N GLN A 41 20.51 13.96 -12.95
CA GLN A 41 21.26 12.71 -13.12
C GLN A 41 20.78 11.61 -12.18
N GLU A 42 20.54 11.92 -10.92
CA GLU A 42 20.00 10.97 -9.93
C GLU A 42 18.62 10.47 -10.35
N LYS A 43 17.78 11.36 -10.86
CA LYS A 43 16.45 11.01 -11.39
C LYS A 43 16.57 10.11 -12.62
N ALA A 44 17.46 10.43 -13.57
CA ALA A 44 17.69 9.62 -14.75
C ALA A 44 18.20 8.21 -14.40
N ASP A 45 19.06 8.09 -13.39
CA ASP A 45 19.56 6.80 -12.91
C ASP A 45 18.43 5.95 -12.30
N LEU A 46 17.52 6.57 -11.52
CA LEU A 46 16.36 5.88 -10.99
C LEU A 46 15.41 5.43 -12.11
N GLU A 47 15.11 6.29 -13.06
CA GLU A 47 14.25 5.97 -14.22
C GLU A 47 14.85 4.82 -15.03
N SER A 48 16.17 4.80 -15.24
CA SER A 48 16.85 3.70 -15.91
C SER A 48 16.70 2.38 -15.15
N ALA A 49 16.74 2.42 -13.82
CA ALA A 49 16.52 1.23 -12.99
C ALA A 49 15.07 0.72 -13.09
N LEU A 50 14.10 1.63 -13.16
CA LEU A 50 12.68 1.28 -13.33
C LEU A 50 12.37 0.68 -14.71
N GLU A 51 13.18 0.99 -15.72
CA GLU A 51 13.06 0.48 -17.09
C GLU A 51 13.93 -0.75 -17.36
N ALA A 52 14.70 -1.20 -16.35
CA ALA A 52 15.60 -2.34 -16.51
C ALA A 52 14.83 -3.67 -16.64
N GLU A 53 15.50 -4.68 -17.18
CA GLU A 53 14.92 -5.96 -17.57
C GLU A 53 14.10 -6.66 -16.47
N PRO A 54 14.52 -6.70 -15.18
CA PRO A 54 13.75 -7.37 -14.13
C PRO A 54 12.40 -6.73 -13.82
N ILE A 55 12.16 -5.50 -14.24
CA ILE A 55 10.94 -4.74 -13.94
C ILE A 55 9.88 -5.03 -15.01
N HIS A 56 8.70 -5.48 -14.56
CA HIS A 56 7.56 -5.68 -15.45
C HIS A 56 6.82 -4.38 -15.73
N ALA A 57 6.52 -3.62 -14.68
CA ALA A 57 5.78 -2.36 -14.78
C ALA A 57 5.97 -1.53 -13.50
N TYR A 58 5.74 -0.23 -13.63
CA TYR A 58 5.70 0.66 -12.48
C TYR A 58 4.66 1.76 -12.68
N GLN A 59 4.16 2.31 -11.57
CA GLN A 59 3.29 3.48 -11.56
C GLN A 59 3.83 4.52 -10.59
N LYS A 60 3.95 5.75 -11.06
CA LYS A 60 4.32 6.89 -10.22
C LYS A 60 3.07 7.47 -9.55
N ILE A 61 3.12 7.63 -8.23
CA ILE A 61 2.04 8.17 -7.40
C ILE A 61 2.58 9.20 -6.40
N TYR A 62 1.67 9.93 -5.76
CA TYR A 62 1.98 10.62 -4.52
C TYR A 62 1.63 9.72 -3.34
N SER A 63 2.53 9.61 -2.36
CA SER A 63 2.29 8.89 -1.13
C SER A 63 2.67 9.73 0.08
N LYS A 64 1.88 9.63 1.14
CA LYS A 64 2.08 10.33 2.39
C LYS A 64 1.74 9.41 3.56
N SER A 65 2.61 9.37 4.57
CA SER A 65 2.32 8.74 5.86
C SER A 65 1.68 9.75 6.80
N ILE A 66 0.55 9.38 7.39
CA ILE A 66 -0.19 10.20 8.36
C ILE A 66 -0.32 9.39 9.64
N GLU A 67 0.04 10.00 10.76
CA GLU A 67 -0.20 9.40 12.07
C GLU A 67 -1.53 9.89 12.65
N LYS A 68 -2.32 8.97 13.18
CA LYS A 68 -3.57 9.26 13.86
C LYS A 68 -3.67 8.46 15.15
N ASP A 69 -4.01 9.13 16.23
CA ASP A 69 -4.22 8.50 17.54
C ASP A 69 -5.69 8.12 17.72
N PHE A 70 -5.96 6.82 17.72
CA PHE A 70 -7.26 6.24 18.00
C PHE A 70 -7.38 5.93 19.50
N LYS A 71 -7.45 6.96 20.32
CA LYS A 71 -7.49 6.90 21.78
C LYS A 71 -8.51 5.87 22.26
N GLY A 72 -8.05 4.97 23.14
CA GLY A 72 -8.89 3.93 23.77
C GLY A 72 -9.24 2.73 22.89
N LYS A 73 -8.83 2.71 21.60
CA LYS A 73 -9.06 1.57 20.70
C LYS A 73 -7.77 0.89 20.25
N ALA A 74 -6.89 1.60 19.56
CA ALA A 74 -5.68 1.03 18.98
C ALA A 74 -4.44 1.92 19.19
N GLY A 75 -4.57 3.08 19.85
CA GLY A 75 -3.49 4.03 20.03
C GLY A 75 -3.06 4.68 18.73
N LEU A 76 -1.79 5.06 18.65
CA LEU A 76 -1.21 5.72 17.49
C LEU A 76 -1.07 4.73 16.34
N GLN A 77 -1.66 5.05 15.19
CA GLN A 77 -1.59 4.26 13.97
C GLN A 77 -1.03 5.07 12.82
N THR A 78 -0.26 4.41 11.97
CA THR A 78 0.22 4.99 10.71
C THR A 78 -0.75 4.66 9.59
N ILE A 79 -1.17 5.70 8.86
CA ILE A 79 -2.07 5.58 7.70
C ILE A 79 -1.27 5.98 6.47
N THR A 80 -1.32 5.15 5.44
CA THR A 80 -0.71 5.45 4.14
C THR A 80 -1.76 6.02 3.21
N MET A 81 -1.60 7.27 2.84
CA MET A 81 -2.38 7.90 1.79
C MET A 81 -1.68 7.70 0.44
N MET A 82 -2.41 7.21 -0.54
CA MET A 82 -1.93 7.06 -1.92
C MET A 82 -2.82 7.85 -2.87
N VAL A 83 -2.20 8.68 -3.70
CA VAL A 83 -2.92 9.52 -4.67
C VAL A 83 -2.44 9.19 -6.07
N THR A 84 -3.37 8.77 -6.92
CA THR A 84 -3.08 8.50 -8.32
C THR A 84 -3.36 9.72 -9.20
N ASN A 85 -2.49 9.96 -10.17
CA ASN A 85 -2.70 10.92 -11.25
C ASN A 85 -3.32 10.26 -12.50
N ARG A 86 -3.64 8.97 -12.41
CA ARG A 86 -4.33 8.17 -13.43
C ARG A 86 -5.78 7.92 -12.98
N GLU A 87 -6.55 7.19 -13.79
CA GLU A 87 -7.93 6.84 -13.46
C GLU A 87 -8.03 5.92 -12.25
N ASP A 88 -7.05 5.02 -12.08
CA ASP A 88 -7.03 4.03 -11.00
C ASP A 88 -5.60 3.60 -10.63
N PHE A 89 -5.49 2.63 -9.74
CA PHE A 89 -4.23 2.01 -9.29
C PHE A 89 -3.91 0.69 -10.00
N LYS A 90 -4.68 0.32 -11.02
CA LYS A 90 -4.45 -0.93 -11.75
C LYS A 90 -3.21 -0.83 -12.67
N PRO A 91 -2.49 -1.94 -12.85
CA PRO A 91 -2.68 -3.27 -12.27
C PRO A 91 -1.91 -3.49 -10.95
N PHE A 92 -1.63 -2.45 -10.18
CA PHE A 92 -0.77 -2.52 -8.98
C PHE A 92 -1.55 -2.80 -7.69
N ILE A 93 -2.77 -2.28 -7.58
CA ILE A 93 -3.63 -2.45 -6.41
C ILE A 93 -5.04 -2.77 -6.90
N ALA A 94 -5.60 -3.87 -6.40
CA ALA A 94 -7.00 -4.22 -6.62
C ALA A 94 -7.84 -3.72 -5.43
N LEU A 95 -8.64 -2.69 -5.66
CA LEU A 95 -9.57 -2.18 -4.68
C LEU A 95 -10.90 -2.92 -4.84
N GLU A 96 -11.30 -3.65 -3.81
CA GLU A 96 -12.49 -4.49 -3.84
C GLU A 96 -13.25 -4.43 -2.51
N GLU A 97 -14.56 -4.57 -2.59
CA GLU A 97 -15.45 -4.78 -1.45
C GLU A 97 -16.43 -5.91 -1.77
N ASN A 98 -16.42 -6.96 -0.96
CA ASN A 98 -17.28 -8.14 -1.14
C ASN A 98 -17.22 -8.74 -2.57
N GLY A 99 -16.00 -8.84 -3.13
CA GLY A 99 -15.76 -9.37 -4.46
C GLY A 99 -16.14 -8.44 -5.62
N ARG A 100 -16.53 -7.21 -5.33
CA ARG A 100 -16.85 -6.17 -6.34
C ARG A 100 -15.73 -5.14 -6.40
N GLU A 101 -15.39 -4.76 -7.61
CA GLU A 101 -14.42 -3.69 -7.84
C GLU A 101 -14.94 -2.36 -7.27
N VAL A 102 -14.05 -1.65 -6.57
CA VAL A 102 -14.26 -0.30 -6.06
C VAL A 102 -13.37 0.66 -6.85
N GLN A 103 -13.95 1.75 -7.32
CA GLN A 103 -13.21 2.75 -8.10
C GLN A 103 -12.88 3.98 -7.26
N VAL A 104 -11.72 4.57 -7.56
CA VAL A 104 -11.33 5.88 -7.03
C VAL A 104 -12.05 6.95 -7.87
N THR A 105 -12.85 7.78 -7.21
CA THR A 105 -13.69 8.81 -7.86
C THR A 105 -13.44 10.19 -7.27
N THR A 106 -14.08 11.21 -7.83
CA THR A 106 -14.07 12.58 -7.29
C THR A 106 -15.05 12.77 -6.12
N ASP A 107 -15.82 11.74 -5.77
CA ASP A 107 -16.80 11.82 -4.68
C ASP A 107 -16.20 11.69 -3.29
N GLY A 108 -14.95 11.27 -3.19
CA GLY A 108 -14.23 11.12 -1.94
C GLY A 108 -13.12 10.07 -2.02
N ALA A 109 -12.70 9.60 -0.86
CA ALA A 109 -11.66 8.59 -0.73
C ALA A 109 -12.21 7.17 -0.70
N VAL A 110 -11.38 6.22 -1.12
CA VAL A 110 -11.54 4.80 -0.79
C VAL A 110 -10.73 4.54 0.49
N VAL A 111 -11.40 4.07 1.54
CA VAL A 111 -10.79 3.83 2.85
C VAL A 111 -10.72 2.34 3.12
N SER A 112 -9.58 1.86 3.60
CA SER A 112 -9.43 0.45 3.97
C SER A 112 -10.35 0.08 5.13
N GLN A 113 -10.92 -1.12 5.08
CA GLN A 113 -11.96 -1.59 6.00
C GLN A 113 -11.59 -1.44 7.48
N LYS A 114 -10.40 -1.85 7.85
CA LYS A 114 -9.94 -1.79 9.24
C LYS A 114 -9.78 -0.34 9.73
N LEU A 115 -9.32 0.55 8.87
CA LEU A 115 -9.23 1.97 9.19
C LEU A 115 -10.64 2.57 9.40
N ALA A 116 -11.58 2.25 8.54
CA ALA A 116 -12.97 2.69 8.67
C ALA A 116 -13.58 2.22 10.00
N GLN A 117 -13.34 0.97 10.39
CA GLN A 117 -13.78 0.42 11.67
C GLN A 117 -13.16 1.16 12.87
N LEU A 118 -11.85 1.42 12.84
CA LEU A 118 -11.17 2.15 13.91
C LEU A 118 -11.68 3.58 14.04
N ALA A 119 -11.90 4.26 12.92
CA ALA A 119 -12.42 5.62 12.89
C ALA A 119 -13.94 5.71 13.17
N GLY A 120 -14.65 4.58 13.11
CA GLY A 120 -16.11 4.56 13.27
C GLY A 120 -16.85 5.24 12.14
N VAL A 121 -16.33 5.14 10.91
CA VAL A 121 -16.93 5.75 9.71
C VAL A 121 -17.44 4.71 8.73
N THR A 122 -18.45 5.09 7.97
CA THR A 122 -19.01 4.33 6.85
C THR A 122 -19.05 5.18 5.60
N VAL A 123 -19.49 4.61 4.47
CA VAL A 123 -19.67 5.36 3.22
C VAL A 123 -20.64 6.53 3.43
N GLY A 124 -20.24 7.70 2.99
CA GLY A 124 -20.97 8.97 3.17
C GLY A 124 -20.51 9.81 4.35
N ASP A 125 -19.83 9.21 5.32
CA ASP A 125 -19.23 9.93 6.44
C ASP A 125 -17.96 10.68 6.04
N GLU A 126 -17.48 11.52 6.92
CA GLU A 126 -16.19 12.20 6.80
C GLU A 126 -15.17 11.57 7.73
N LEU A 127 -13.96 11.34 7.20
CA LEU A 127 -12.79 10.87 7.95
C LEU A 127 -11.86 12.07 8.16
N GLU A 128 -11.54 12.37 9.42
CA GLU A 128 -10.57 13.41 9.76
C GLU A 128 -9.15 12.84 9.69
N LEU A 129 -8.33 13.41 8.82
CA LEU A 129 -6.91 13.14 8.68
C LEU A 129 -6.15 14.44 8.47
N ASP A 130 -5.01 14.61 9.12
CA ASP A 130 -4.15 15.79 8.92
C ASP A 130 -4.86 17.12 9.18
N GLY A 131 -5.86 17.14 10.06
CA GLY A 131 -6.72 18.30 10.27
C GLY A 131 -7.68 18.60 9.12
N LYS A 132 -7.84 17.68 8.18
CA LYS A 132 -8.73 17.78 7.03
C LYS A 132 -9.87 16.76 7.12
N GLU A 133 -11.04 17.14 6.67
CA GLU A 133 -12.19 16.24 6.52
C GLU A 133 -12.22 15.67 5.11
N ILE A 134 -12.19 14.34 5.01
CA ILE A 134 -12.17 13.62 3.74
C ILE A 134 -13.42 12.74 3.67
N LYS A 135 -14.28 12.97 2.70
CA LYS A 135 -15.47 12.16 2.50
C LYS A 135 -15.10 10.72 2.14
N VAL A 136 -15.75 9.75 2.78
CA VAL A 136 -15.62 8.33 2.48
C VAL A 136 -16.57 7.97 1.34
N ALA A 137 -16.04 7.76 0.14
CA ALA A 137 -16.83 7.38 -1.03
C ALA A 137 -17.03 5.87 -1.12
N ALA A 138 -16.07 5.09 -0.65
CA ALA A 138 -16.12 3.63 -0.64
C ALA A 138 -15.17 3.06 0.42
N ILE A 139 -15.36 1.79 0.75
CA ILE A 139 -14.53 1.03 1.67
C ILE A 139 -13.96 -0.16 0.89
N SER A 140 -12.67 -0.43 1.05
CA SER A 140 -12.00 -1.55 0.39
C SER A 140 -11.51 -2.59 1.39
N GLU A 141 -11.56 -3.85 0.98
CA GLU A 141 -11.02 -4.98 1.73
C GLU A 141 -9.50 -4.85 1.88
N ASN A 142 -9.00 -5.05 3.09
CA ASN A 142 -7.57 -4.99 3.38
C ASN A 142 -7.29 -5.69 4.72
N TYR A 143 -6.19 -6.41 4.81
CA TYR A 143 -5.81 -7.20 6.00
C TYR A 143 -4.59 -6.67 6.73
N VAL A 144 -3.72 -5.92 6.02
CA VAL A 144 -2.46 -5.44 6.56
C VAL A 144 -2.30 -3.95 6.25
N GLY A 145 -2.06 -3.16 7.29
CA GLY A 145 -1.92 -1.72 7.17
C GLY A 145 -3.25 -0.96 7.10
N HIS A 146 -3.14 0.35 7.07
CA HIS A 146 -4.26 1.29 6.94
C HIS A 146 -4.01 2.17 5.73
N PHE A 147 -4.99 2.24 4.83
CA PHE A 147 -4.85 2.95 3.56
C PHE A 147 -6.01 3.87 3.28
N VAL A 148 -5.69 5.00 2.65
CA VAL A 148 -6.64 5.93 2.04
C VAL A 148 -6.20 6.18 0.61
N TYR A 149 -7.08 5.89 -0.34
CA TYR A 149 -6.80 6.02 -1.77
C TYR A 149 -7.61 7.17 -2.36
N LEU A 150 -6.93 8.08 -3.02
CA LEU A 150 -7.52 9.25 -3.67
C LEU A 150 -7.09 9.35 -5.13
N ASN A 151 -7.91 10.01 -5.95
CA ASN A 151 -7.40 10.58 -7.19
C ASN A 151 -6.87 12.01 -6.94
N ARG A 152 -6.16 12.55 -7.93
CA ARG A 152 -5.59 13.91 -7.86
C ARG A 152 -6.66 14.97 -7.59
N ALA A 153 -7.80 14.89 -8.27
CA ALA A 153 -8.86 15.88 -8.12
C ALA A 153 -9.42 15.94 -6.69
N THR A 154 -9.66 14.79 -6.07
CA THR A 154 -10.10 14.73 -4.67
C THR A 154 -9.05 15.27 -3.72
N TYR A 155 -7.77 14.96 -3.94
CA TYR A 155 -6.68 15.51 -3.14
C TYR A 155 -6.64 17.04 -3.23
N GLU A 156 -6.74 17.62 -4.43
CA GLU A 156 -6.73 19.05 -4.64
C GLU A 156 -7.92 19.74 -3.97
N GLN A 157 -9.10 19.14 -3.99
CA GLN A 157 -10.27 19.64 -3.27
C GLN A 157 -10.06 19.70 -1.76
N VAL A 158 -9.43 18.66 -1.19
CA VAL A 158 -9.21 18.56 0.27
C VAL A 158 -8.06 19.44 0.73
N TYR A 159 -6.93 19.43 0.02
CA TYR A 159 -5.68 20.07 0.45
C TYR A 159 -5.44 21.45 -0.19
N GLY A 160 -6.14 21.78 -1.26
CA GLY A 160 -5.99 23.07 -1.95
C GLY A 160 -4.71 23.21 -2.79
N THR A 161 -3.94 22.13 -2.93
CA THR A 161 -2.69 22.09 -3.71
C THR A 161 -2.62 20.81 -4.52
N SER A 162 -1.86 20.83 -5.63
CA SER A 162 -1.59 19.63 -6.41
C SER A 162 -0.55 18.75 -5.72
N PRO A 163 -0.76 17.43 -5.63
CA PRO A 163 0.23 16.53 -5.08
C PRO A 163 1.42 16.38 -6.04
N GLN A 164 2.62 16.31 -5.49
CA GLN A 164 3.85 16.05 -6.24
C GLN A 164 4.18 14.56 -6.12
N ASP A 165 4.20 13.84 -7.25
CA ASP A 165 4.54 12.42 -7.26
C ASP A 165 5.93 12.19 -6.62
N ASN A 166 6.01 11.23 -5.71
CA ASN A 166 7.19 10.95 -4.91
C ASN A 166 7.44 9.46 -4.68
N THR A 167 6.65 8.60 -5.29
CA THR A 167 6.64 7.16 -4.96
C THR A 167 6.35 6.35 -6.21
N TYR A 168 6.98 5.18 -6.32
CA TYR A 168 6.77 4.23 -7.40
C TYR A 168 6.26 2.91 -6.85
N LEU A 169 5.13 2.44 -7.38
CA LEU A 169 4.65 1.06 -7.20
C LEU A 169 5.30 0.21 -8.27
N VAL A 170 5.99 -0.86 -7.89
CA VAL A 170 6.83 -1.64 -8.81
C VAL A 170 6.41 -3.11 -8.84
N LYS A 171 6.20 -3.62 -10.06
CA LYS A 171 5.96 -5.04 -10.34
C LYS A 171 7.19 -5.64 -11.01
N LEU A 172 7.60 -6.82 -10.54
CA LEU A 172 8.69 -7.59 -11.12
C LEU A 172 8.16 -8.62 -12.13
N LYS A 173 8.97 -8.95 -13.14
CA LYS A 173 8.67 -10.05 -14.08
C LYS A 173 8.67 -11.41 -13.38
N ASP A 174 9.59 -11.61 -12.46
CA ASP A 174 9.68 -12.81 -11.62
C ASP A 174 9.52 -12.41 -10.14
N PRO A 175 8.29 -12.40 -9.61
CA PRO A 175 7.95 -11.79 -8.32
C PRO A 175 8.19 -12.73 -7.12
N THR A 176 9.26 -13.52 -7.14
CA THR A 176 9.65 -14.33 -5.99
C THR A 176 10.14 -13.45 -4.83
N PRO A 177 10.01 -13.87 -3.56
CA PRO A 177 10.57 -13.15 -2.43
C PRO A 177 12.07 -12.89 -2.56
N SER A 178 12.83 -13.86 -3.04
CA SER A 178 14.29 -13.73 -3.26
C SER A 178 14.61 -12.64 -4.30
N ASN A 179 13.92 -12.63 -5.44
CA ASN A 179 14.10 -11.60 -6.46
C ASN A 179 13.64 -10.23 -5.96
N THR A 180 12.54 -10.18 -5.21
CA THR A 180 12.06 -8.94 -4.62
C THR A 180 13.09 -8.33 -3.68
N GLU A 181 13.71 -9.13 -2.81
CA GLU A 181 14.79 -8.67 -1.91
C GLU A 181 16.01 -8.17 -2.70
N LYS A 182 16.39 -8.89 -3.75
CA LYS A 182 17.52 -8.50 -4.62
C LYS A 182 17.26 -7.17 -5.33
N GLU A 183 16.10 -7.01 -5.95
CA GLU A 183 15.76 -5.78 -6.67
C GLU A 183 15.53 -4.60 -5.71
N ALA A 184 14.96 -4.84 -4.52
CA ALA A 184 14.85 -3.82 -3.48
C ALA A 184 16.23 -3.29 -3.07
N ALA A 185 17.22 -4.16 -2.90
CA ALA A 185 18.61 -3.78 -2.60
C ALA A 185 19.21 -2.93 -3.73
N THR A 186 18.96 -3.28 -4.99
CA THR A 186 19.38 -2.49 -6.16
C THR A 186 18.81 -1.08 -6.14
N PHE A 187 17.53 -0.92 -5.85
CA PHE A 187 16.90 0.41 -5.73
C PHE A 187 17.46 1.20 -4.54
N MET A 188 17.73 0.56 -3.41
CA MET A 188 18.31 1.23 -2.25
C MET A 188 19.71 1.83 -2.50
N GLU A 189 20.44 1.33 -3.47
CA GLU A 189 21.75 1.88 -3.88
C GLU A 189 21.62 3.15 -4.72
N LYS A 190 20.43 3.47 -5.26
CA LYS A 190 20.22 4.67 -6.05
C LYS A 190 20.17 5.92 -5.18
N ALA A 191 20.90 6.95 -5.57
CA ALA A 191 20.99 8.20 -4.82
C ALA A 191 19.64 8.91 -4.68
N ALA A 192 18.75 8.77 -5.67
CA ALA A 192 17.41 9.37 -5.64
C ALA A 192 16.43 8.67 -4.68
N VAL A 193 16.74 7.46 -4.20
CA VAL A 193 15.84 6.65 -3.38
C VAL A 193 16.03 6.94 -1.90
N SER A 194 14.95 7.30 -1.21
CA SER A 194 14.93 7.50 0.24
C SER A 194 14.62 6.23 1.03
N GLY A 195 13.90 5.30 0.42
CA GLY A 195 13.54 4.02 1.04
C GLY A 195 12.79 3.10 0.09
N VAL A 196 12.79 1.82 0.43
CA VAL A 196 12.04 0.78 -0.28
C VAL A 196 11.27 -0.05 0.74
N VAL A 197 9.97 -0.21 0.52
CA VAL A 197 9.11 -1.12 1.27
C VAL A 197 8.78 -2.30 0.38
N GLN A 198 9.13 -3.52 0.80
CA GLN A 198 8.93 -4.72 0.01
C GLN A 198 7.93 -5.67 0.67
N ASN A 199 7.04 -6.26 -0.13
CA ASN A 199 6.06 -7.22 0.36
C ASN A 199 6.72 -8.50 0.90
N ALA A 200 7.89 -8.87 0.39
CA ALA A 200 8.66 -10.01 0.86
C ALA A 200 8.95 -9.97 2.38
N THR A 201 9.25 -8.79 2.92
CA THR A 201 9.48 -8.62 4.37
C THR A 201 8.23 -8.97 5.18
N ALA A 202 7.06 -8.50 4.76
CA ALA A 202 5.79 -8.79 5.42
C ALA A 202 5.41 -10.27 5.29
N ILE A 203 5.63 -10.88 4.13
CA ILE A 203 5.39 -12.31 3.89
C ILE A 203 6.25 -13.16 4.83
N HIS A 204 7.54 -12.89 4.95
CA HIS A 204 8.44 -13.60 5.86
C HIS A 204 8.02 -13.46 7.33
N LEU A 205 7.55 -12.26 7.73
CA LEU A 205 7.06 -12.03 9.08
C LEU A 205 5.83 -12.91 9.39
N PHE A 206 4.86 -12.99 8.48
CA PHE A 206 3.69 -13.85 8.64
C PHE A 206 4.05 -15.33 8.69
N GLU A 207 4.94 -15.78 7.83
CA GLU A 207 5.43 -17.17 7.81
C GLU A 207 6.17 -17.53 9.11
N SER A 208 6.99 -16.62 9.62
CA SER A 208 7.69 -16.78 10.90
C SER A 208 6.73 -16.90 12.07
N VAL A 209 5.70 -16.08 12.14
CA VAL A 209 4.66 -16.17 13.17
C VAL A 209 3.93 -17.50 13.08
N ALA A 210 3.53 -17.93 11.88
CA ALA A 210 2.86 -19.21 11.69
C ALA A 210 3.71 -20.39 12.13
N SER A 211 5.02 -20.39 11.83
CA SER A 211 5.93 -21.46 12.22
C SER A 211 6.22 -21.50 13.74
N SER A 212 6.15 -20.36 14.42
CA SER A 212 6.36 -20.27 15.88
C SER A 212 5.19 -20.81 16.70
N LEU A 213 4.01 -21.00 16.07
CA LEU A 213 2.80 -21.51 16.72
C LEU A 213 2.64 -23.03 16.57
N ASN A 214 3.58 -23.71 15.91
CA ASN A 214 3.63 -25.16 15.74
C ASN A 214 4.69 -25.79 16.64
#